data_ac063ac5083252d334e78be2b406da8d
#
_entry.id   ac063ac5083252d334e78be2b406da8d
#
_cell.length_a   1.000
_cell.length_b   1.000
_cell.length_c   1.000
_cell.angle_alpha   90.00
_cell.angle_beta   90.00
_cell.angle_gamma   90.00
#
_symmetry.space_group_name_H-M   'P 1'
#
loop_
_entity.id
_entity.type
_entity.pdbx_description
1 polymer ?
#
loop_
_entity_poly.entity_id
_entity_poly.type
_entity_poly.pdbx_seq_one_letter_code
_entity_poly.pdbx_strand_id
1 'polypeptide(L)'
;MTNITTENCAALLDILREKNPLVHCITNYVTANTVANGLLAAGASPVMADSPLDAEDITAKASAVLFNMGTLSKDRLRAMLISAQKAADMAKPIVLDPVGAGSTDNRLRSTMQLLRQFRFAAVRGNASEISALLMTSPITMKAEKGVDSAETTLEDKISLAKKAAKRYSCTVMVTGST
;
A
#
# COMPACT_ATOMS: atom_id res chain seq x y z
N MET A 1 -13.42 5.57 17.00
CA MET A 1 -12.99 6.01 15.66
C MET A 1 -12.84 7.51 15.70
N THR A 2 -11.64 8.03 15.49
CA THR A 2 -11.41 9.48 15.42
C THR A 2 -12.01 9.96 14.10
N ASN A 3 -12.94 10.91 14.16
CA ASN A 3 -13.51 11.50 12.95
C ASN A 3 -12.40 12.25 12.20
N ILE A 4 -12.24 11.98 10.91
CA ILE A 4 -11.32 12.71 10.04
C ILE A 4 -12.00 14.03 9.71
N THR A 5 -11.50 15.13 10.30
CA THR A 5 -11.96 16.50 10.01
C THR A 5 -10.85 17.25 9.29
N THR A 6 -11.21 18.35 8.63
CA THR A 6 -10.23 19.22 7.94
C THR A 6 -9.18 19.75 8.92
N GLU A 7 -9.61 20.14 10.14
CA GLU A 7 -8.72 20.63 11.19
C GLU A 7 -7.72 19.55 11.64
N ASN A 8 -8.19 18.30 11.83
CA ASN A 8 -7.32 17.18 12.20
C ASN A 8 -6.31 16.88 11.09
N CYS A 9 -6.71 16.96 9.82
CA CYS A 9 -5.80 16.78 8.68
C CYS A 9 -4.74 17.87 8.62
N ALA A 10 -5.12 19.12 8.84
CA ALA A 10 -4.18 20.26 8.86
C ALA A 10 -3.15 20.10 9.99
N ALA A 11 -3.59 19.77 11.21
CA ALA A 11 -2.71 19.54 12.35
C ALA A 11 -1.73 18.38 12.10
N LEU A 12 -2.20 17.28 11.46
CA LEU A 12 -1.33 16.16 11.10
C LEU A 12 -0.29 16.55 10.04
N LEU A 13 -0.65 17.41 9.10
CA LEU A 13 0.28 17.92 8.09
C LEU A 13 1.37 18.81 8.70
N ASP A 14 1.01 19.64 9.68
CA ASP A 14 1.97 20.48 10.39
C ASP A 14 2.95 19.61 11.20
N ILE A 15 2.47 18.58 11.89
CA ILE A 15 3.32 17.61 12.59
C ILE A 15 4.25 16.86 11.61
N LEU A 16 3.73 16.48 10.44
CA LEU A 16 4.52 15.82 9.40
C LEU A 16 5.68 16.70 8.93
N ARG A 17 5.40 18.00 8.68
CA ARG A 17 6.39 18.99 8.26
C ARG A 17 7.45 19.26 9.31
N GLU A 18 7.03 19.35 10.57
CA GLU A 18 7.95 19.53 11.70
C GLU A 18 8.90 18.34 11.86
N LYS A 19 8.37 17.12 11.77
CA LYS A 19 9.15 15.89 11.94
C LYS A 19 9.98 15.51 10.73
N ASN A 20 9.61 15.95 9.55
CA ASN A 20 10.22 15.61 8.26
C ASN A 20 10.66 14.12 8.18
N PRO A 21 9.70 13.15 8.34
CA PRO A 21 10.06 11.74 8.47
C PRO A 21 10.63 11.19 7.18
N LEU A 22 11.64 10.32 7.32
CA LEU A 22 12.16 9.54 6.21
C LEU A 22 11.17 8.43 5.85
N VAL A 23 10.77 8.33 4.59
CA VAL A 23 9.86 7.29 4.08
C VAL A 23 10.58 6.43 3.05
N HIS A 24 10.75 5.14 3.35
CA HIS A 24 11.30 4.18 2.40
C HIS A 24 10.21 3.75 1.42
N CYS A 25 10.39 4.03 0.13
CA CYS A 25 9.44 3.75 -0.93
C CYS A 25 9.97 2.68 -1.87
N ILE A 26 9.39 1.48 -1.84
CA ILE A 26 9.57 0.45 -2.87
C ILE A 26 8.34 0.52 -3.78
N THR A 27 8.44 1.32 -4.83
CA THR A 27 7.32 1.69 -5.69
C THR A 27 7.57 1.37 -7.16
N ASN A 28 6.57 1.55 -8.00
CA ASN A 28 6.67 1.31 -9.44
C ASN A 28 7.40 2.47 -10.17
N TYR A 29 8.01 2.15 -11.32
CA TYR A 29 8.78 3.15 -12.09
C TYR A 29 7.92 4.25 -12.70
N VAL A 30 6.64 3.97 -12.97
CA VAL A 30 5.73 4.92 -13.65
C VAL A 30 5.41 6.11 -12.75
N THR A 31 5.26 5.86 -11.45
CA THR A 31 4.81 6.87 -10.48
C THR A 31 5.89 7.27 -9.46
N ALA A 32 7.10 6.70 -9.55
CA ALA A 32 8.16 6.94 -8.57
C ALA A 32 8.45 8.42 -8.35
N ASN A 33 8.61 9.19 -9.42
CA ASN A 33 8.84 10.63 -9.35
C ASN A 33 7.65 11.38 -8.72
N THR A 34 6.43 11.04 -9.10
CA THR A 34 5.20 11.65 -8.54
C THR A 34 5.08 11.37 -7.05
N VAL A 35 5.36 10.13 -6.62
CA VAL A 35 5.34 9.75 -5.19
C VAL A 35 6.39 10.51 -4.41
N ALA A 36 7.63 10.60 -4.94
CA ALA A 36 8.70 11.35 -4.30
C ALA A 36 8.33 12.83 -4.14
N ASN A 37 7.88 13.49 -5.21
CA ASN A 37 7.48 14.90 -5.18
C ASN A 37 6.27 15.13 -4.27
N GLY A 38 5.30 14.22 -4.24
CA GLY A 38 4.15 14.30 -3.33
C GLY A 38 4.56 14.24 -1.86
N LEU A 39 5.48 13.35 -1.51
CA LEU A 39 6.01 13.23 -0.15
C LEU A 39 6.82 14.49 0.24
N LEU A 40 7.69 14.99 -0.66
CA LEU A 40 8.44 16.24 -0.44
C LEU A 40 7.49 17.42 -0.24
N ALA A 41 6.49 17.58 -1.08
CA ALA A 41 5.49 18.65 -0.96
C ALA A 41 4.67 18.57 0.34
N ALA A 42 4.43 17.35 0.84
CA ALA A 42 3.76 17.13 2.12
C ALA A 42 4.67 17.45 3.32
N GLY A 43 6.01 17.43 3.15
CA GLY A 43 6.99 17.69 4.21
C GLY A 43 7.71 16.43 4.71
N ALA A 44 7.64 15.33 3.99
CA ALA A 44 8.41 14.12 4.27
C ALA A 44 9.65 14.01 3.38
N SER A 45 10.60 13.16 3.75
CA SER A 45 11.81 12.85 2.98
C SER A 45 11.71 11.45 2.36
N PRO A 46 11.43 11.29 1.05
CA PRO A 46 11.34 9.99 0.42
C PRO A 46 12.72 9.40 0.08
N VAL A 47 12.88 8.10 0.26
CA VAL A 47 13.99 7.32 -0.32
C VAL A 47 13.41 6.26 -1.25
N MET A 48 13.75 6.39 -2.55
CA MET A 48 13.25 5.52 -3.62
C MET A 48 14.27 4.39 -3.86
N ALA A 49 14.29 3.38 -2.99
CA ALA A 49 15.25 2.27 -3.06
C ALA A 49 14.51 0.94 -3.12
N ASP A 50 14.79 0.16 -4.17
CA ASP A 50 14.14 -1.13 -4.44
C ASP A 50 15.13 -2.30 -4.59
N SER A 51 16.41 -2.06 -4.24
CA SER A 51 17.44 -3.10 -4.21
C SER A 51 17.32 -3.97 -2.96
N PRO A 52 17.33 -5.31 -3.09
CA PRO A 52 17.40 -6.20 -1.93
C PRO A 52 18.66 -6.00 -1.07
N LEU A 53 19.72 -5.42 -1.64
CA LEU A 53 20.99 -5.19 -0.93
C LEU A 53 20.90 -4.04 0.07
N ASP A 54 20.04 -3.04 -0.21
CA ASP A 54 19.90 -1.82 0.60
C ASP A 54 18.64 -1.82 1.46
N ALA A 55 17.68 -2.70 1.16
CA ALA A 55 16.33 -2.66 1.72
C ALA A 55 16.31 -2.69 3.25
N GLU A 56 17.17 -3.50 3.87
CA GLU A 56 17.23 -3.60 5.33
C GLU A 56 17.75 -2.31 5.97
N ASP A 57 18.88 -1.80 5.50
CA ASP A 57 19.57 -0.65 6.07
C ASP A 57 18.77 0.64 5.90
N ILE A 58 18.13 0.80 4.74
CA ILE A 58 17.26 1.96 4.47
C ILE A 58 16.01 1.89 5.35
N THR A 59 15.38 0.72 5.44
CA THR A 59 14.22 0.54 6.32
C THR A 59 14.59 0.79 7.79
N ALA A 60 15.77 0.37 8.23
CA ALA A 60 16.22 0.64 9.59
C ALA A 60 16.29 2.13 9.93
N LYS A 61 16.59 2.98 8.97
CA LYS A 61 16.65 4.46 9.12
C LYS A 61 15.30 5.15 8.89
N ALA A 62 14.40 4.54 8.11
CA ALA A 62 13.11 5.14 7.77
C ALA A 62 12.14 5.17 8.96
N SER A 63 11.23 6.13 8.95
CA SER A 63 10.12 6.24 9.93
C SER A 63 8.88 5.45 9.48
N ALA A 64 8.73 5.21 8.19
CA ALA A 64 7.63 4.47 7.59
C ALA A 64 8.07 3.83 6.25
N VAL A 65 7.29 2.86 5.79
CA VAL A 65 7.57 2.14 4.54
C VAL A 65 6.34 2.17 3.64
N LEU A 66 6.55 2.41 2.34
CA LEU A 66 5.52 2.34 1.30
C LEU A 66 5.88 1.26 0.28
N PHE A 67 4.96 0.31 0.09
CA PHE A 67 5.04 -0.68 -0.98
C PHE A 67 3.97 -0.43 -2.03
N ASN A 68 4.38 -0.48 -3.30
CA ASN A 68 3.47 -0.46 -4.44
C ASN A 68 3.82 -1.63 -5.37
N MET A 69 2.82 -2.49 -5.63
CA MET A 69 2.99 -3.74 -6.39
C MET A 69 3.06 -3.55 -7.91
N GLY A 70 3.02 -2.33 -8.41
CA GLY A 70 3.20 -2.03 -9.84
C GLY A 70 4.63 -2.36 -10.30
N THR A 71 4.79 -2.72 -11.59
CA THR A 71 6.09 -3.12 -12.19
C THR A 71 6.88 -4.13 -11.34
N LEU A 72 6.18 -5.14 -10.79
CA LEU A 72 6.75 -6.13 -9.90
C LEU A 72 7.83 -6.97 -10.59
N SER A 73 9.00 -7.12 -9.95
CA SER A 73 10.08 -8.04 -10.30
C SER A 73 10.43 -8.95 -9.12
N LYS A 74 11.24 -10.00 -9.37
CA LYS A 74 11.71 -10.88 -8.28
C LYS A 74 12.54 -10.12 -7.25
N ASP A 75 13.41 -9.24 -7.70
CA ASP A 75 14.29 -8.47 -6.80
C ASP A 75 13.48 -7.46 -5.99
N ARG A 76 12.50 -6.80 -6.61
CA ARG A 76 11.62 -5.88 -5.89
C ARG A 76 10.78 -6.59 -4.84
N LEU A 77 10.21 -7.76 -5.16
CA LEU A 77 9.49 -8.56 -4.16
C LEU A 77 10.41 -8.98 -3.01
N ARG A 78 11.64 -9.38 -3.33
CA ARG A 78 12.65 -9.72 -2.31
C ARG A 78 12.99 -8.51 -1.43
N ALA A 79 13.19 -7.34 -2.04
CA ALA A 79 13.40 -6.10 -1.29
C ALA A 79 12.22 -5.78 -0.36
N MET A 80 10.98 -5.92 -0.84
CA MET A 80 9.78 -5.74 -0.03
C MET A 80 9.71 -6.70 1.16
N LEU A 81 10.05 -7.98 0.96
CA LEU A 81 10.05 -8.96 2.05
C LEU A 81 11.12 -8.64 3.11
N ILE A 82 12.35 -8.27 2.70
CA ILE A 82 13.42 -7.85 3.60
C ILE A 82 13.02 -6.58 4.36
N SER A 83 12.51 -5.58 3.65
CA SER A 83 12.04 -4.32 4.23
C SER A 83 10.86 -4.54 5.20
N ALA A 84 9.90 -5.41 4.85
CA ALA A 84 8.77 -5.72 5.72
C ALA A 84 9.20 -6.41 7.01
N GLN A 85 10.17 -7.33 6.94
CA GLN A 85 10.74 -7.98 8.12
C GLN A 85 11.41 -6.96 9.02
N LYS A 86 12.28 -6.10 8.48
CA LYS A 86 12.95 -5.05 9.27
C LYS A 86 11.95 -4.05 9.87
N ALA A 87 10.92 -3.67 9.11
CA ALA A 87 9.87 -2.78 9.60
C ALA A 87 9.07 -3.42 10.75
N ALA A 88 8.76 -4.72 10.65
CA ALA A 88 8.09 -5.46 11.71
C ALA A 88 8.94 -5.55 12.99
N ASP A 89 10.23 -5.87 12.86
CA ASP A 89 11.18 -5.96 13.97
C ASP A 89 11.31 -4.61 14.72
N MET A 90 11.16 -3.50 14.01
CA MET A 90 11.26 -2.15 14.54
C MET A 90 9.91 -1.46 14.79
N ALA A 91 8.80 -2.19 14.68
CA ALA A 91 7.42 -1.68 14.82
C ALA A 91 7.12 -0.45 13.95
N LYS A 92 7.68 -0.39 12.74
CA LYS A 92 7.45 0.71 11.80
C LYS A 92 6.21 0.46 10.95
N PRO A 93 5.40 1.50 10.68
CA PRO A 93 4.21 1.36 9.85
C PRO A 93 4.56 1.08 8.39
N ILE A 94 3.82 0.14 7.79
CA ILE A 94 3.90 -0.19 6.38
C ILE A 94 2.56 0.14 5.72
N VAL A 95 2.61 0.83 4.59
CA VAL A 95 1.45 1.07 3.71
C VAL A 95 1.62 0.25 2.44
N LEU A 96 0.54 -0.41 1.99
CA LEU A 96 0.53 -1.22 0.77
C LEU A 96 -0.45 -0.65 -0.26
N ASP A 97 0.04 -0.46 -1.48
CA ASP A 97 -0.76 -0.22 -2.68
C ASP A 97 -0.68 -1.47 -3.58
N PRO A 98 -1.72 -2.34 -3.59
CA PRO A 98 -1.71 -3.63 -4.27
C PRO A 98 -2.01 -3.52 -5.76
N VAL A 99 -1.34 -2.59 -6.46
CA VAL A 99 -1.57 -2.30 -7.90
C VAL A 99 -1.66 -3.57 -8.73
N GLY A 100 -2.81 -3.76 -9.36
CA GLY A 100 -3.05 -4.88 -10.25
C GLY A 100 -3.11 -6.25 -9.55
N ALA A 101 -3.45 -6.32 -8.27
CA ALA A 101 -3.51 -7.59 -7.52
C ALA A 101 -4.43 -8.64 -8.18
N GLY A 102 -5.50 -8.19 -8.86
CA GLY A 102 -6.41 -9.07 -9.61
C GLY A 102 -6.00 -9.35 -11.06
N SER A 103 -4.92 -8.76 -11.58
CA SER A 103 -4.59 -8.85 -13.02
C SER A 103 -3.89 -10.16 -13.41
N THR A 104 -3.14 -10.76 -12.51
CA THR A 104 -2.44 -12.03 -12.72
C THR A 104 -2.32 -12.81 -11.40
N ASP A 105 -2.26 -14.14 -11.51
CA ASP A 105 -2.02 -15.03 -10.38
C ASP A 105 -0.72 -14.70 -9.62
N ASN A 106 0.33 -14.33 -10.33
CA ASN A 106 1.60 -14.00 -9.70
C ASN A 106 1.49 -12.75 -8.84
N ARG A 107 0.80 -11.69 -9.33
CA ARG A 107 0.59 -10.46 -8.55
C ARG A 107 -0.26 -10.74 -7.32
N LEU A 108 -1.35 -11.50 -7.46
CA LEU A 108 -2.18 -11.88 -6.33
C LEU A 108 -1.39 -12.67 -5.29
N ARG A 109 -0.66 -13.72 -5.71
CA ARG A 109 0.14 -14.54 -4.79
C ARG A 109 1.19 -13.73 -4.06
N SER A 110 1.93 -12.86 -4.76
CA SER A 110 2.96 -12.01 -4.16
C SER A 110 2.37 -11.01 -3.16
N THR A 111 1.25 -10.39 -3.50
CA THR A 111 0.54 -9.48 -2.59
C THR A 111 0.02 -10.21 -1.35
N MET A 112 -0.59 -11.39 -1.56
CA MET A 112 -1.08 -12.22 -0.47
C MET A 112 0.04 -12.78 0.41
N GLN A 113 1.23 -13.03 -0.15
CA GLN A 113 2.40 -13.42 0.63
C GLN A 113 2.77 -12.35 1.63
N LEU A 114 2.87 -11.09 1.22
CA LEU A 114 3.15 -9.96 2.10
C LEU A 114 2.07 -9.81 3.18
N LEU A 115 0.79 -9.81 2.80
CA LEU A 115 -0.34 -9.63 3.73
C LEU A 115 -0.50 -10.76 4.75
N ARG A 116 -0.03 -11.98 4.45
CA ARG A 116 -0.07 -13.13 5.37
C ARG A 116 1.10 -13.13 6.36
N GLN A 117 2.25 -12.62 5.95
CA GLN A 117 3.47 -12.67 6.75
C GLN A 117 3.64 -11.46 7.66
N PHE A 118 3.13 -10.30 7.24
CA PHE A 118 3.38 -9.03 7.92
C PHE A 118 2.10 -8.27 8.23
N ARG A 119 2.18 -7.40 9.23
CA ARG A 119 1.10 -6.46 9.56
C ARG A 119 1.30 -5.15 8.82
N PHE A 120 0.23 -4.66 8.23
CA PHE A 120 0.20 -3.37 7.53
C PHE A 120 -0.59 -2.36 8.35
N ALA A 121 -0.15 -1.11 8.35
CA ALA A 121 -0.90 0.00 8.95
C ALA A 121 -2.09 0.38 8.05
N ALA A 122 -1.87 0.35 6.73
CA ALA A 122 -2.93 0.64 5.77
C ALA A 122 -2.72 -0.13 4.45
N VAL A 123 -3.83 -0.44 3.79
CA VAL A 123 -3.90 -0.90 2.40
C VAL A 123 -4.77 0.07 1.60
N ARG A 124 -4.26 0.59 0.49
CA ARG A 124 -4.95 1.53 -0.39
C ARG A 124 -4.99 0.98 -1.80
N GLY A 125 -6.19 0.80 -2.37
CA GLY A 125 -6.38 0.31 -3.74
C GLY A 125 -7.74 0.68 -4.29
N ASN A 126 -7.98 0.43 -5.57
CA ASN A 126 -9.31 0.56 -6.15
C ASN A 126 -10.22 -0.63 -5.75
N ALA A 127 -11.50 -0.55 -6.10
CA ALA A 127 -12.47 -1.58 -5.73
C ALA A 127 -12.09 -2.98 -6.26
N SER A 128 -11.57 -3.07 -7.48
CA SER A 128 -11.15 -4.33 -8.10
C SER A 128 -9.93 -4.93 -7.38
N GLU A 129 -8.94 -4.12 -7.05
CA GLU A 129 -7.74 -4.56 -6.32
C GLU A 129 -8.10 -5.07 -4.91
N ILE A 130 -8.90 -4.32 -4.17
CA ILE A 130 -9.33 -4.73 -2.82
C ILE A 130 -10.23 -5.96 -2.87
N SER A 131 -11.11 -6.07 -3.87
CA SER A 131 -11.94 -7.27 -4.08
C SER A 131 -11.09 -8.51 -4.33
N ALA A 132 -10.06 -8.40 -5.17
CA ALA A 132 -9.14 -9.51 -5.45
C ALA A 132 -8.47 -10.04 -4.17
N LEU A 133 -8.12 -9.17 -3.22
CA LEU A 133 -7.53 -9.58 -1.94
C LEU A 133 -8.51 -10.35 -1.04
N LEU A 134 -9.81 -10.21 -1.24
CA LEU A 134 -10.84 -10.92 -0.47
C LEU A 134 -11.21 -12.28 -1.04
N MET A 135 -10.80 -12.58 -2.28
CA MET A 135 -11.06 -13.89 -2.91
C MET A 135 -10.35 -15.01 -2.14
N THR A 136 -11.04 -16.14 -2.00
CA THR A 136 -10.52 -17.32 -1.26
C THR A 136 -9.71 -18.27 -2.13
N SER A 137 -9.84 -18.15 -3.47
CA SER A 137 -9.14 -19.02 -4.43
C SER A 137 -8.77 -18.25 -5.70
N PRO A 138 -7.55 -18.47 -6.24
CA PRO A 138 -7.12 -17.90 -7.53
C PRO A 138 -7.90 -18.42 -8.74
N ILE A 139 -8.60 -19.56 -8.61
CA ILE A 139 -9.22 -20.31 -9.71
C ILE A 139 -10.49 -19.62 -10.26
N THR A 140 -11.05 -18.65 -9.58
CA THR A 140 -12.26 -17.94 -10.00
C THR A 140 -11.99 -16.65 -10.77
N MET A 141 -10.76 -16.36 -11.11
CA MET A 141 -10.42 -15.23 -11.97
C MET A 141 -10.78 -15.52 -13.43
N LYS A 142 -12.07 -15.48 -13.78
CA LYS A 142 -12.43 -15.06 -15.13
C LYS A 142 -11.92 -13.62 -15.28
N ALA A 143 -11.09 -13.42 -16.30
CA ALA A 143 -10.55 -12.13 -16.67
C ALA A 143 -11.71 -11.14 -16.94
N GLU A 144 -12.26 -10.56 -15.90
CA GLU A 144 -12.97 -9.31 -16.03
C GLU A 144 -11.90 -8.25 -16.25
N LYS A 145 -11.80 -7.80 -17.49
CA LYS A 145 -11.01 -6.65 -17.94
C LYS A 145 -11.13 -5.57 -16.88
N GLY A 146 -10.00 -4.97 -16.53
CA GLY A 146 -9.84 -3.96 -15.49
C GLY A 146 -11.11 -3.15 -15.24
N VAL A 147 -11.79 -3.51 -14.18
CA VAL A 147 -13.04 -2.88 -13.82
C VAL A 147 -12.69 -1.66 -12.98
N ASP A 148 -12.37 -0.57 -13.64
CA ASP A 148 -12.98 0.69 -13.31
C ASP A 148 -14.45 0.54 -13.69
N SER A 149 -15.17 -0.34 -13.01
CA SER A 149 -16.58 -0.51 -13.26
C SER A 149 -17.29 0.73 -12.73
N ALA A 150 -17.81 1.52 -13.66
CA ALA A 150 -18.69 2.66 -13.46
C ALA A 150 -19.98 2.32 -12.65
N GLU A 151 -20.08 1.15 -12.07
CA GLU A 151 -21.25 0.60 -11.40
C GLU A 151 -21.07 0.23 -9.93
N THR A 152 -19.86 0.37 -9.35
CA THR A 152 -19.68 0.07 -7.92
C THR A 152 -20.20 1.23 -7.08
N THR A 153 -21.27 1.02 -6.36
CA THR A 153 -21.89 2.07 -5.52
C THR A 153 -20.98 2.46 -4.34
N LEU A 154 -21.25 3.60 -3.72
CA LEU A 154 -20.54 4.03 -2.51
C LEU A 154 -20.72 3.01 -1.37
N GLU A 155 -21.94 2.47 -1.21
CA GLU A 155 -22.24 1.44 -0.23
C GLU A 155 -21.41 0.17 -0.45
N ASP A 156 -21.24 -0.27 -1.71
CA ASP A 156 -20.40 -1.42 -2.04
C ASP A 156 -18.94 -1.18 -1.67
N LYS A 157 -18.40 0.01 -1.99
CA LYS A 157 -17.02 0.41 -1.63
C LYS A 157 -16.82 0.43 -0.11
N ILE A 158 -17.79 0.96 0.64
CA ILE A 158 -17.75 0.97 2.11
C ILE A 158 -17.80 -0.46 2.66
N SER A 159 -18.69 -1.31 2.14
CA SER A 159 -18.80 -2.72 2.54
C SER A 159 -17.50 -3.46 2.27
N LEU A 160 -16.91 -3.26 1.09
CA LEU A 160 -15.64 -3.85 0.67
C LEU A 160 -14.49 -3.42 1.60
N ALA A 161 -14.37 -2.12 1.87
CA ALA A 161 -13.36 -1.58 2.77
C ALA A 161 -13.47 -2.19 4.18
N LYS A 162 -14.69 -2.28 4.74
CA LYS A 162 -14.94 -2.87 6.07
C LYS A 162 -14.56 -4.35 6.11
N LYS A 163 -14.91 -5.13 5.08
CA LYS A 163 -14.57 -6.56 4.99
C LYS A 163 -13.05 -6.75 4.94
N ALA A 164 -12.35 -5.98 4.13
CA ALA A 164 -10.90 -6.05 4.00
C ALA A 164 -10.19 -5.58 5.28
N ALA A 165 -10.64 -4.48 5.89
CA ALA A 165 -10.10 -3.98 7.15
C ALA A 165 -10.22 -5.02 8.28
N LYS A 166 -11.37 -5.71 8.37
CA LYS A 166 -11.56 -6.80 9.34
C LYS A 166 -10.64 -7.99 9.05
N ARG A 167 -10.49 -8.38 7.78
CA ARG A 167 -9.67 -9.54 7.38
C ARG A 167 -8.19 -9.33 7.65
N TYR A 168 -7.68 -8.14 7.38
CA TYR A 168 -6.24 -7.83 7.49
C TYR A 168 -5.87 -7.04 8.75
N SER A 169 -6.85 -6.71 9.59
CA SER A 169 -6.66 -5.94 10.84
C SER A 169 -5.88 -4.63 10.62
N CYS A 170 -6.21 -3.91 9.54
CA CYS A 170 -5.56 -2.64 9.16
C CYS A 170 -6.57 -1.63 8.63
N THR A 171 -6.13 -0.38 8.45
CA THR A 171 -6.93 0.61 7.73
C THR A 171 -7.01 0.24 6.24
N VAL A 172 -8.19 0.30 5.65
CA VAL A 172 -8.37 0.08 4.21
C VAL A 172 -9.03 1.29 3.57
N MET A 173 -8.40 1.78 2.49
CA MET A 173 -8.91 2.87 1.67
C MET A 173 -9.24 2.32 0.28
N VAL A 174 -10.52 2.38 -0.09
CA VAL A 174 -10.98 2.06 -1.45
C VAL A 174 -11.09 3.36 -2.24
N THR A 175 -10.30 3.45 -3.32
CA THR A 175 -10.27 4.62 -4.21
C THR A 175 -11.10 4.39 -5.47
N GLY A 176 -11.48 5.46 -6.16
CA GLY A 176 -12.23 5.47 -7.41
C GLY A 176 -13.18 6.65 -7.47
N SER A 177 -13.70 6.95 -8.68
CA SER A 177 -14.77 7.95 -8.85
C SER A 177 -16.02 7.55 -8.08
N THR A 178 -16.67 8.50 -7.45
CA THR A 178 -18.02 8.40 -6.89
C THR A 178 -19.04 8.74 -7.94
#